data_b89053cb8c95ca228f76d1d92d2ea482
#
_entry.id   b89053cb8c95ca228f76d1d92d2ea482
#
_cell.length_a   1.000
_cell.length_b   1.000
_cell.length_c   1.000
_cell.angle_alpha   90.00
_cell.angle_beta   90.00
_cell.angle_gamma   90.00
#
_symmetry.space_group_name_H-M   'P 1'
#
loop_
_entity.id
_entity.type
_entity.pdbx_description
1 polymer ?
#
loop_
_entity_poly.entity_id
_entity_poly.type
_entity_poly.pdbx_seq_one_letter_code
_entity_poly.pdbx_strand_id
1 'polypeptide(L)'
;GYVVFLVDMYGVTGRPTGQEVPMEFLGPLIKQPQETRARINAALEAMTSAAKARGVGDASRRAAFGYCFGGSNVLDLARSGADVAAVVSFHGNLRTGLPAEPGAVKAKVLAVHGADDPIAPKGDRDALEEEMRKAGAHWTILAFGGVFHSFTDPSANRPPSSQYSAHADRYGYALAHALLADAFAGKV
;
A
#
# COMPACT_ATOMS: atom_id res chain seq x y z
N GLY A 1 17.06 10.53 -6.43
CA GLY A 1 16.70 9.10 -6.56
C GLY A 1 16.32 8.50 -5.23
N TYR A 2 15.78 7.28 -5.24
CA TYR A 2 15.35 6.55 -4.05
C TYR A 2 16.15 5.25 -3.92
N VAL A 3 16.43 4.83 -2.69
CA VAL A 3 16.85 3.46 -2.38
C VAL A 3 15.58 2.64 -2.15
N VAL A 4 15.45 1.52 -2.86
CA VAL A 4 14.24 0.67 -2.80
C VAL A 4 14.59 -0.66 -2.15
N PHE A 5 13.73 -1.06 -1.20
CA PHE A 5 13.77 -2.36 -0.56
C PHE A 5 12.49 -3.14 -0.94
N LEU A 6 12.63 -4.26 -1.61
CA LEU A 6 11.51 -5.12 -1.97
C LEU A 6 11.18 -6.07 -0.83
N VAL A 7 9.94 -6.01 -0.36
CA VAL A 7 9.48 -6.82 0.77
C VAL A 7 8.92 -8.15 0.28
N ASP A 8 9.42 -9.26 0.83
CA ASP A 8 8.84 -10.58 0.68
C ASP A 8 7.85 -10.86 1.82
N MET A 9 6.57 -10.81 1.51
CA MET A 9 5.49 -11.07 2.48
C MET A 9 5.22 -12.56 2.69
N TYR A 10 5.72 -13.44 1.82
CA TYR A 10 5.47 -14.90 1.88
C TYR A 10 6.52 -15.64 2.73
N GLY A 11 7.75 -15.14 2.75
CA GLY A 11 8.88 -15.78 3.41
C GLY A 11 9.56 -16.85 2.54
N VAL A 12 10.73 -17.28 2.97
CA VAL A 12 11.64 -18.11 2.16
C VAL A 12 11.09 -19.49 1.80
N THR A 13 10.18 -20.03 2.59
CA THR A 13 9.61 -21.38 2.38
C THR A 13 8.24 -21.36 1.69
N GLY A 14 7.58 -20.21 1.61
CA GLY A 14 6.24 -20.04 1.07
C GLY A 14 6.15 -19.21 -0.19
N ARG A 15 7.28 -18.96 -0.87
CA ARG A 15 7.29 -18.08 -2.04
C ARG A 15 6.73 -18.78 -3.28
N PRO A 16 5.67 -18.24 -3.90
CA PRO A 16 5.19 -18.75 -5.18
C PRO A 16 6.25 -18.55 -6.28
N THR A 17 6.36 -19.52 -7.19
CA THR A 17 7.34 -19.51 -8.28
C THR A 17 6.75 -19.07 -9.62
N GLY A 18 5.43 -18.90 -9.69
CA GLY A 18 4.70 -18.46 -10.89
C GLY A 18 4.41 -16.96 -10.92
N GLN A 19 3.93 -16.49 -12.05
CA GLN A 19 3.47 -15.10 -12.21
C GLN A 19 2.17 -14.82 -11.43
N GLU A 20 1.32 -15.84 -11.29
CA GLU A 20 0.11 -15.75 -10.47
C GLU A 20 0.40 -16.26 -9.06
N VAL A 21 -0.10 -15.55 -8.06
CA VAL A 21 -0.02 -16.00 -6.67
C VAL A 21 -1.25 -16.84 -6.37
N PRO A 22 -1.11 -18.17 -6.24
CA PRO A 22 -2.23 -19.02 -5.88
C PRO A 22 -2.82 -18.62 -4.51
N MET A 23 -4.15 -18.75 -4.37
CA MET A 23 -4.86 -18.43 -3.12
C MET A 23 -4.39 -19.27 -1.93
N GLU A 24 -3.77 -20.42 -2.15
CA GLU A 24 -3.15 -21.24 -1.12
C GLU A 24 -2.00 -20.50 -0.39
N PHE A 25 -1.29 -19.60 -1.06
CA PHE A 25 -0.24 -18.75 -0.46
C PHE A 25 -0.82 -17.46 0.12
N LEU A 26 -1.74 -16.83 -0.58
CA LEU A 26 -2.31 -15.54 -0.20
C LEU A 26 -3.38 -15.67 0.88
N GLY A 27 -4.21 -16.72 0.81
CA GLY A 27 -5.34 -16.93 1.70
C GLY A 27 -4.99 -16.95 3.19
N PRO A 28 -3.94 -17.66 3.62
CA PRO A 28 -3.50 -17.64 5.01
C PRO A 28 -3.11 -16.25 5.50
N LEU A 29 -2.42 -15.46 4.68
CA LEU A 29 -2.00 -14.10 5.02
C LEU A 29 -3.20 -13.15 5.16
N ILE A 30 -4.18 -13.25 4.26
CA ILE A 30 -5.42 -12.44 4.36
C ILE A 30 -6.19 -12.78 5.63
N LYS A 31 -6.21 -14.04 6.03
CA LYS A 31 -6.94 -14.50 7.23
C LYS A 31 -6.24 -14.20 8.55
N GLN A 32 -4.99 -13.80 8.51
CA GLN A 32 -4.16 -13.52 9.69
C GLN A 32 -3.62 -12.07 9.67
N PRO A 33 -4.49 -11.06 9.83
CA PRO A 33 -4.10 -9.65 9.69
C PRO A 33 -3.05 -9.22 10.73
N GLN A 34 -3.02 -9.80 11.92
CA GLN A 34 -2.00 -9.54 12.94
C GLN A 34 -0.62 -10.00 12.46
N GLU A 35 -0.53 -11.19 11.89
CA GLU A 35 0.68 -11.75 11.33
C GLU A 35 1.19 -10.91 10.15
N THR A 36 0.29 -10.55 9.25
CA THR A 36 0.60 -9.72 8.08
C THR A 36 1.12 -8.33 8.51
N ARG A 37 0.48 -7.73 9.52
CA ARG A 37 0.93 -6.46 10.11
C ARG A 37 2.30 -6.59 10.78
N ALA A 38 2.54 -7.68 11.51
CA ALA A 38 3.85 -7.93 12.10
C ALA A 38 4.95 -8.08 11.04
N ARG A 39 4.67 -8.78 9.93
CA ARG A 39 5.63 -8.95 8.82
C ARG A 39 6.00 -7.63 8.15
N ILE A 40 5.03 -6.78 7.84
CA ILE A 40 5.33 -5.50 7.18
C ILE A 40 6.09 -4.53 8.11
N ASN A 41 5.83 -4.55 9.42
CA ASN A 41 6.60 -3.78 10.38
C ASN A 41 8.04 -4.33 10.50
N ALA A 42 8.23 -5.64 10.59
CA ALA A 42 9.56 -6.26 10.58
C ALA A 42 10.35 -5.94 9.31
N ALA A 43 9.67 -5.87 8.15
CA ALA A 43 10.28 -5.45 6.89
C ALA A 43 10.77 -3.99 6.92
N LEU A 44 10.03 -3.07 7.55
CA LEU A 44 10.46 -1.68 7.75
C LEU A 44 11.72 -1.61 8.61
N GLU A 45 11.79 -2.40 9.67
CA GLU A 45 12.97 -2.48 10.54
C GLU A 45 14.18 -3.07 9.79
N ALA A 46 13.97 -4.15 9.03
CA ALA A 46 15.00 -4.77 8.20
C ALA A 46 15.56 -3.81 7.15
N MET A 47 14.69 -3.09 6.45
CA MET A 47 15.07 -2.05 5.50
C MET A 47 15.92 -0.96 6.17
N THR A 48 15.46 -0.45 7.31
CA THR A 48 16.13 0.61 8.06
C THR A 48 17.53 0.16 8.51
N SER A 49 17.65 -1.05 9.02
CA SER A 49 18.92 -1.66 9.44
C SER A 49 19.86 -1.87 8.27
N ALA A 50 19.35 -2.38 7.14
CA ALA A 50 20.12 -2.62 5.92
C ALA A 50 20.64 -1.31 5.30
N ALA A 51 19.81 -0.27 5.28
CA ALA A 51 20.19 1.05 4.78
C ALA A 51 21.33 1.67 5.62
N LYS A 52 21.19 1.61 6.95
CA LYS A 52 22.23 2.08 7.90
C LYS A 52 23.54 1.30 7.73
N ALA A 53 23.47 -0.03 7.68
CA ALA A 53 24.64 -0.89 7.57
C ALA A 53 25.41 -0.67 6.25
N ARG A 54 24.70 -0.30 5.17
CA ARG A 54 25.29 -0.04 3.85
C ARG A 54 25.67 1.42 3.62
N GLY A 55 25.30 2.32 4.52
CA GLY A 55 25.52 3.76 4.36
C GLY A 55 24.79 4.35 3.15
N VAL A 56 23.59 3.83 2.82
CA VAL A 56 22.82 4.26 1.65
C VAL A 56 21.48 4.86 2.06
N GLY A 57 21.09 5.93 1.37
CA GLY A 57 19.84 6.64 1.65
C GLY A 57 19.86 7.38 2.98
N ASP A 58 18.71 7.96 3.30
CA ASP A 58 18.43 8.61 4.58
C ASP A 58 17.39 7.78 5.34
N ALA A 59 17.83 7.04 6.35
CA ALA A 59 16.96 6.15 7.11
C ALA A 59 15.87 6.88 7.94
N SER A 60 15.90 8.21 8.02
CA SER A 60 14.84 9.02 8.64
C SER A 60 13.72 9.36 7.65
N ARG A 61 13.99 9.29 6.35
CA ARG A 61 13.03 9.59 5.28
C ARG A 61 12.55 8.31 4.62
N ARG A 62 11.55 7.69 5.21
CA ARG A 62 11.00 6.40 4.82
C ARG A 62 9.59 6.55 4.29
N ALA A 63 9.25 5.78 3.26
CA ALA A 63 7.90 5.66 2.72
C ALA A 63 7.66 4.24 2.23
N ALA A 64 6.41 3.86 2.06
CA ALA A 64 6.05 2.55 1.56
C ALA A 64 5.07 2.64 0.38
N PHE A 65 5.34 1.87 -0.68
CA PHE A 65 4.47 1.66 -1.81
C PHE A 65 4.01 0.22 -1.84
N GLY A 66 2.76 0.00 -2.20
CA GLY A 66 2.23 -1.35 -2.35
C GLY A 66 1.17 -1.43 -3.43
N TYR A 67 1.09 -2.62 -4.08
CA TYR A 67 0.18 -2.92 -5.17
C TYR A 67 -0.67 -4.13 -4.79
N CYS A 68 -1.95 -4.13 -5.10
CA CYS A 68 -2.86 -5.23 -4.78
C CYS A 68 -2.76 -5.61 -3.28
N PHE A 69 -2.37 -6.84 -2.95
CA PHE A 69 -2.12 -7.28 -1.57
C PHE A 69 -1.07 -6.40 -0.87
N GLY A 70 -0.01 -6.00 -1.57
CA GLY A 70 0.99 -5.05 -1.05
C GLY A 70 0.39 -3.69 -0.73
N GLY A 71 -0.61 -3.24 -1.49
CA GLY A 71 -1.37 -2.02 -1.22
C GLY A 71 -2.12 -2.09 0.11
N SER A 72 -2.73 -3.24 0.42
CA SER A 72 -3.35 -3.49 1.72
C SER A 72 -2.33 -3.46 2.85
N ASN A 73 -1.15 -4.06 2.63
CA ASN A 73 -0.10 -4.16 3.65
C ASN A 73 0.48 -2.79 4.01
N VAL A 74 0.68 -1.89 3.05
CA VAL A 74 1.17 -0.54 3.37
C VAL A 74 0.11 0.31 4.08
N LEU A 75 -1.19 0.10 3.80
CA LEU A 75 -2.25 0.70 4.61
C LEU A 75 -2.22 0.16 6.04
N ASP A 76 -2.00 -1.13 6.24
CA ASP A 76 -1.87 -1.72 7.58
C ASP A 76 -0.59 -1.27 8.29
N LEU A 77 0.49 -0.98 7.56
CA LEU A 77 1.67 -0.32 8.12
C LEU A 77 1.33 1.07 8.67
N ALA A 78 0.57 1.88 7.92
CA ALA A 78 0.11 3.19 8.40
C ALA A 78 -0.80 3.05 9.64
N ARG A 79 -1.77 2.13 9.60
CA ARG A 79 -2.69 1.82 10.71
C ARG A 79 -1.98 1.42 11.99
N SER A 80 -0.82 0.75 11.87
CA SER A 80 -0.02 0.34 13.03
C SER A 80 0.73 1.49 13.70
N GLY A 81 0.69 2.70 13.15
CA GLY A 81 1.42 3.85 13.68
C GLY A 81 2.90 3.86 13.33
N ALA A 82 3.31 3.11 12.29
CA ALA A 82 4.69 3.06 11.84
C ALA A 82 5.23 4.46 11.50
N ASP A 83 6.49 4.68 11.87
CA ASP A 83 7.18 5.94 11.61
C ASP A 83 7.69 5.98 10.15
N VAL A 84 6.77 6.30 9.25
CA VAL A 84 7.04 6.53 7.83
C VAL A 84 6.37 7.84 7.38
N ALA A 85 7.02 8.57 6.49
CA ALA A 85 6.53 9.87 6.03
C ALA A 85 5.27 9.75 5.17
N ALA A 86 5.20 8.70 4.34
CA ALA A 86 4.05 8.45 3.48
C ALA A 86 3.85 6.97 3.18
N VAL A 87 2.61 6.58 2.93
CA VAL A 87 2.26 5.29 2.34
C VAL A 87 1.40 5.51 1.10
N VAL A 88 1.64 4.71 0.06
CA VAL A 88 0.87 4.75 -1.19
C VAL A 88 0.37 3.36 -1.52
N SER A 89 -0.93 3.20 -1.56
CA SER A 89 -1.62 1.97 -1.96
C SER A 89 -2.15 2.12 -3.37
N PHE A 90 -1.70 1.28 -4.29
CA PHE A 90 -2.27 1.15 -5.63
C PHE A 90 -3.19 -0.07 -5.68
N HIS A 91 -4.46 0.14 -6.03
CA HIS A 91 -5.49 -0.91 -6.12
C HIS A 91 -5.43 -1.95 -4.99
N GLY A 92 -5.12 -1.51 -3.77
CA GLY A 92 -5.14 -2.37 -2.58
C GLY A 92 -6.57 -2.67 -2.14
N ASN A 93 -6.76 -3.79 -1.43
CA ASN A 93 -7.98 -3.97 -0.68
C ASN A 93 -7.99 -2.96 0.49
N LEU A 94 -9.05 -2.19 0.58
CA LEU A 94 -9.16 -1.07 1.53
C LEU A 94 -9.69 -1.51 2.89
N ARG A 95 -10.34 -2.69 2.95
CA ARG A 95 -10.86 -3.29 4.21
C ARG A 95 -9.72 -3.69 5.13
N THR A 96 -10.03 -3.66 6.42
CA THR A 96 -9.14 -4.19 7.46
C THR A 96 -9.95 -4.87 8.58
N GLY A 97 -9.36 -5.89 9.20
CA GLY A 97 -9.83 -6.43 10.47
C GLY A 97 -9.18 -5.74 11.68
N LEU A 98 -8.26 -4.78 11.43
CA LEU A 98 -7.48 -4.08 12.44
C LEU A 98 -7.47 -2.58 12.14
N PRO A 99 -8.57 -1.86 12.38
CA PRO A 99 -8.65 -0.42 12.08
C PRO A 99 -7.63 0.37 12.90
N ALA A 100 -7.33 1.56 12.42
CA ALA A 100 -6.45 2.50 13.11
C ALA A 100 -7.12 3.04 14.37
N GLU A 101 -6.36 3.10 15.45
CA GLU A 101 -6.78 3.83 16.64
C GLU A 101 -6.68 5.36 16.42
N PRO A 102 -7.48 6.16 17.12
CA PRO A 102 -7.37 7.62 17.05
C PRO A 102 -5.95 8.12 17.34
N GLY A 103 -5.41 8.92 16.43
CA GLY A 103 -4.04 9.47 16.53
C GLY A 103 -2.92 8.48 16.19
N ALA A 104 -3.22 7.24 15.83
CA ALA A 104 -2.19 6.25 15.52
C ALA A 104 -1.49 6.50 14.17
N VAL A 105 -2.22 6.93 13.14
CA VAL A 105 -1.68 7.11 11.80
C VAL A 105 -0.80 8.36 11.73
N LYS A 106 0.50 8.17 11.56
CA LYS A 106 1.50 9.24 11.44
C LYS A 106 1.82 9.57 9.98
N ALA A 107 1.73 8.56 9.12
CA ALA A 107 2.02 8.67 7.71
C ALA A 107 0.97 9.51 6.97
N LYS A 108 1.40 10.19 5.90
CA LYS A 108 0.48 10.67 4.86
C LYS A 108 0.03 9.49 4.01
N VAL A 109 -1.27 9.30 3.90
CA VAL A 109 -1.87 8.13 3.23
C VAL A 109 -2.41 8.54 1.86
N LEU A 110 -1.97 7.85 0.82
CA LEU A 110 -2.56 7.94 -0.52
C LEU A 110 -3.09 6.57 -0.94
N ALA A 111 -4.39 6.48 -1.21
CA ALA A 111 -5.01 5.34 -1.86
C ALA A 111 -5.35 5.71 -3.31
N VAL A 112 -4.68 5.09 -4.27
CA VAL A 112 -4.96 5.21 -5.70
C VAL A 112 -5.80 4.01 -6.13
N HIS A 113 -7.02 4.26 -6.61
CA HIS A 113 -8.03 3.24 -6.69
C HIS A 113 -8.83 3.29 -7.99
N GLY A 114 -9.21 2.12 -8.50
CA GLY A 114 -10.20 1.98 -9.58
C GLY A 114 -11.62 2.09 -9.01
N ALA A 115 -12.43 3.03 -9.51
CA ALA A 115 -13.78 3.22 -8.96
C ALA A 115 -14.70 2.00 -9.16
N ASP A 116 -14.40 1.20 -10.19
CA ASP A 116 -15.16 0.00 -10.56
C ASP A 116 -14.42 -1.31 -10.18
N ASP A 117 -13.44 -1.21 -9.29
CA ASP A 117 -12.70 -2.36 -8.76
C ASP A 117 -13.63 -3.27 -7.92
N PRO A 118 -13.90 -4.52 -8.39
CA PRO A 118 -14.80 -5.41 -7.67
C PRO A 118 -14.19 -5.99 -6.37
N ILE A 119 -12.87 -5.90 -6.19
CA ILE A 119 -12.17 -6.39 -5.00
C ILE A 119 -12.32 -5.41 -3.84
N ALA A 120 -12.38 -4.11 -4.14
CA ALA A 120 -12.58 -3.06 -3.16
C ALA A 120 -13.66 -2.06 -3.64
N PRO A 121 -14.94 -2.43 -3.54
CA PRO A 121 -16.05 -1.63 -4.02
C PRO A 121 -16.21 -0.32 -3.24
N LYS A 122 -17.11 0.54 -3.72
CA LYS A 122 -17.36 1.88 -3.13
C LYS A 122 -17.51 1.86 -1.61
N GLY A 123 -18.19 0.87 -1.04
CA GLY A 123 -18.38 0.77 0.41
C GLY A 123 -17.07 0.62 1.19
N ASP A 124 -16.06 0.02 0.59
CA ASP A 124 -14.72 -0.12 1.21
C ASP A 124 -13.95 1.19 1.19
N ARG A 125 -14.14 2.01 0.14
CA ARG A 125 -13.58 3.37 0.09
C ARG A 125 -14.24 4.27 1.14
N ASP A 126 -15.56 4.23 1.23
CA ASP A 126 -16.30 4.99 2.22
C ASP A 126 -15.87 4.60 3.65
N ALA A 127 -15.64 3.31 3.90
CA ALA A 127 -15.17 2.81 5.19
C ALA A 127 -13.74 3.28 5.51
N LEU A 128 -12.82 3.24 4.52
CA LEU A 128 -11.46 3.77 4.69
C LEU A 128 -11.48 5.28 4.97
N GLU A 129 -12.30 6.04 4.26
CA GLU A 129 -12.45 7.47 4.47
C GLU A 129 -12.90 7.78 5.91
N GLU A 130 -13.92 7.07 6.38
CA GLU A 130 -14.44 7.24 7.75
C GLU A 130 -13.42 6.82 8.81
N GLU A 131 -12.67 5.73 8.55
CA GLU A 131 -11.58 5.27 9.42
C GLU A 131 -10.48 6.34 9.53
N MET A 132 -9.99 6.85 8.40
CA MET A 132 -8.92 7.85 8.39
C MET A 132 -9.35 9.17 9.04
N ARG A 133 -10.62 9.55 8.87
CA ARG A 133 -11.20 10.72 9.55
C ARG A 133 -11.24 10.53 11.07
N LYS A 134 -11.68 9.38 11.55
CA LYS A 134 -11.69 9.06 12.99
C LYS A 134 -10.29 8.95 13.58
N ALA A 135 -9.35 8.43 12.80
CA ALA A 135 -7.95 8.37 13.19
C ALA A 135 -7.26 9.75 13.21
N GLY A 136 -7.88 10.81 12.69
CA GLY A 136 -7.26 12.12 12.55
C GLY A 136 -6.08 12.12 11.57
N ALA A 137 -6.07 11.17 10.62
CA ALA A 137 -4.99 10.99 9.67
C ALA A 137 -5.00 12.05 8.57
N HIS A 138 -3.83 12.29 7.97
CA HIS A 138 -3.72 13.04 6.71
C HIS A 138 -3.82 12.05 5.55
N TRP A 139 -4.89 12.12 4.76
CA TRP A 139 -5.17 11.13 3.73
C TRP A 139 -5.74 11.72 2.44
N THR A 140 -5.54 11.00 1.35
CA THR A 140 -6.12 11.28 0.03
C THR A 140 -6.56 9.95 -0.60
N ILE A 141 -7.76 9.92 -1.19
CA ILE A 141 -8.21 8.84 -2.05
C ILE A 141 -8.38 9.41 -3.46
N LEU A 142 -7.62 8.87 -4.42
CA LEU A 142 -7.75 9.18 -5.84
C LEU A 142 -8.45 8.01 -6.54
N ALA A 143 -9.71 8.20 -6.92
CA ALA A 143 -10.50 7.16 -7.58
C ALA A 143 -10.76 7.52 -9.05
N PHE A 144 -10.50 6.56 -9.95
CA PHE A 144 -10.68 6.69 -11.41
C PHE A 144 -11.94 5.95 -11.86
N GLY A 145 -12.91 6.67 -12.45
CA GLY A 145 -14.12 6.08 -13.01
C GLY A 145 -13.81 5.16 -14.20
N GLY A 146 -14.51 4.02 -14.32
CA GLY A 146 -14.30 3.05 -15.38
C GLY A 146 -13.03 2.20 -15.23
N VAL A 147 -12.33 2.29 -14.10
CA VAL A 147 -11.07 1.59 -13.87
C VAL A 147 -11.26 0.45 -12.89
N PHE A 148 -10.73 -0.73 -13.23
CA PHE A 148 -10.80 -1.97 -12.47
C PHE A 148 -9.53 -2.20 -11.63
N HIS A 149 -9.43 -3.41 -11.04
CA HIS A 149 -8.24 -3.83 -10.28
C HIS A 149 -7.00 -3.95 -11.17
N SER A 150 -5.81 -3.96 -10.58
CA SER A 150 -4.51 -4.13 -11.26
C SER A 150 -4.24 -3.13 -12.39
N PHE A 151 -4.77 -1.91 -12.30
CA PHE A 151 -4.65 -0.92 -13.38
C PHE A 151 -3.21 -0.44 -13.64
N THR A 152 -2.25 -0.75 -12.77
CA THR A 152 -0.82 -0.46 -12.96
C THR A 152 -0.04 -1.61 -13.61
N ASP A 153 -0.68 -2.76 -13.84
CA ASP A 153 -0.05 -3.92 -14.49
C ASP A 153 -0.35 -3.93 -16.00
N PRO A 154 0.63 -3.66 -16.88
CA PRO A 154 0.41 -3.65 -18.32
C PRO A 154 -0.08 -4.99 -18.90
N SER A 155 0.12 -6.11 -18.17
CA SER A 155 -0.35 -7.43 -18.58
C SER A 155 -1.79 -7.73 -18.15
N ALA A 156 -2.38 -6.92 -17.25
CA ALA A 156 -3.73 -7.15 -16.76
C ALA A 156 -4.78 -6.90 -17.87
N ASN A 157 -5.52 -7.95 -18.24
CA ASN A 157 -6.55 -7.90 -19.27
C ASN A 157 -7.63 -8.94 -19.02
N ARG A 158 -8.38 -8.80 -17.91
CA ARG A 158 -9.51 -9.67 -17.52
C ARG A 158 -10.69 -8.84 -17.02
N PRO A 159 -11.27 -7.95 -17.86
CA PRO A 159 -12.40 -7.14 -17.41
C PRO A 159 -13.62 -8.05 -17.11
N PRO A 160 -14.47 -7.69 -16.16
CA PRO A 160 -14.40 -6.51 -15.30
C PRO A 160 -13.55 -6.69 -14.03
N SER A 161 -12.83 -7.81 -13.86
CA SER A 161 -12.09 -8.08 -12.63
C SER A 161 -10.77 -7.31 -12.55
N SER A 162 -9.98 -7.28 -13.62
CA SER A 162 -8.71 -6.56 -13.68
C SER A 162 -8.39 -6.07 -15.08
N GLN A 163 -7.87 -4.86 -15.21
CA GLN A 163 -7.46 -4.30 -16.50
C GLN A 163 -6.49 -3.14 -16.33
N TYR A 164 -5.43 -3.14 -17.15
CA TYR A 164 -4.49 -2.02 -17.23
C TYR A 164 -5.20 -0.74 -17.68
N SER A 165 -4.84 0.37 -17.06
CA SER A 165 -5.29 1.70 -17.45
C SER A 165 -4.12 2.68 -17.47
N ALA A 166 -3.60 2.99 -18.65
CA ALA A 166 -2.48 3.93 -18.82
C ALA A 166 -2.76 5.32 -18.21
N HIS A 167 -4.04 5.74 -18.21
CA HIS A 167 -4.47 6.98 -17.58
C HIS A 167 -4.33 6.91 -16.06
N ALA A 168 -4.90 5.90 -15.41
CA ALA A 168 -4.88 5.76 -13.97
C ALA A 168 -3.45 5.49 -13.45
N ASP A 169 -2.69 4.68 -14.17
CA ASP A 169 -1.27 4.41 -13.91
C ASP A 169 -0.47 5.72 -13.89
N ARG A 170 -0.50 6.48 -14.98
CA ARG A 170 0.24 7.72 -15.12
C ARG A 170 -0.09 8.76 -14.05
N TYR A 171 -1.38 9.03 -13.83
CA TYR A 171 -1.80 10.06 -12.86
C TYR A 171 -1.65 9.60 -11.42
N GLY A 172 -1.84 8.32 -11.15
CA GLY A 172 -1.59 7.72 -9.85
C GLY A 172 -0.13 7.88 -9.43
N TYR A 173 0.81 7.55 -10.32
CA TYR A 173 2.24 7.76 -10.05
C TYR A 173 2.63 9.23 -9.94
N ALA A 174 2.06 10.10 -10.77
CA ALA A 174 2.34 11.53 -10.69
C ALA A 174 1.99 12.09 -9.30
N LEU A 175 0.80 11.75 -8.78
CA LEU A 175 0.39 12.15 -7.43
C LEU A 175 1.24 11.51 -6.34
N ALA A 176 1.57 10.22 -6.49
CA ALA A 176 2.43 9.51 -5.53
C ALA A 176 3.81 10.15 -5.42
N HIS A 177 4.43 10.52 -6.53
CA HIS A 177 5.71 11.22 -6.53
C HIS A 177 5.63 12.62 -5.93
N ALA A 178 4.56 13.37 -6.19
CA ALA A 178 4.32 14.67 -5.57
C ALA A 178 4.19 14.54 -4.05
N LEU A 179 3.39 13.57 -3.57
CA LEU A 179 3.23 13.28 -2.15
C LEU A 179 4.57 12.94 -1.47
N LEU A 180 5.40 12.10 -2.11
CA LEU A 180 6.72 11.76 -1.56
C LEU A 180 7.62 12.98 -1.45
N ALA A 181 7.68 13.80 -2.51
CA ALA A 181 8.49 15.00 -2.53
C ALA A 181 8.11 15.96 -1.38
N ASP A 182 6.81 16.15 -1.18
CA ASP A 182 6.30 17.04 -0.12
C ASP A 182 6.48 16.43 1.28
N ALA A 183 6.23 15.12 1.43
CA ALA A 183 6.41 14.42 2.70
C ALA A 183 7.87 14.44 3.17
N PHE A 184 8.82 14.20 2.25
CA PHE A 184 10.25 14.23 2.57
C PHE A 184 10.82 15.65 2.72
N ALA A 185 10.13 16.66 2.22
CA ALA A 185 10.47 18.07 2.44
C ALA A 185 9.83 18.66 3.70
N GLY A 186 8.99 17.90 4.42
CA GLY A 186 8.25 18.39 5.58
C GLY A 186 7.23 19.48 5.27
N LYS A 187 6.72 19.52 4.01
CA LYS A 187 5.83 20.61 3.55
C LYS A 187 4.34 20.35 3.82
N VAL A 188 3.95 19.18 4.21
CA VAL A 188 2.54 18.78 4.46
C VAL A 188 2.45 17.87 5.67
#